data_a857e5992f36c7da346c5920d3e51ddc
#
_entry.id   a857e5992f36c7da346c5920d3e51ddc
#
_cell.length_a   1.000
_cell.length_b   1.000
_cell.length_c   1.000
_cell.angle_alpha   90.00
_cell.angle_beta   90.00
_cell.angle_gamma   90.00
#
_symmetry.space_group_name_H-M   'P 1'
#
loop_
_entity.id
_entity.type
_entity.pdbx_description
1 polymer ?
#
loop_
_entity_poly.entity_id
_entity_poly.type
_entity_poly.pdbx_seq_one_letter_code
_entity_poly.pdbx_strand_id
1 'polypeptide(L)'
;LAAVKRQAIRGTVSYDPNIRPALLGTPDEARPHVEAIVALADVVKASDEDLKWLYPDRPIEDVLREWLQSGPSLILCTRGPWGVYILTAAERDMLVVDPLDVELVDTVGAGDSLMAGLISGLVDADLLGSAEAKQRLREASWDQILPAIHRGIITSGITILYQGAYSPTREEVNEILAADKTLRG
;
A
#
# COMPACT_ATOMS: atom_id res chain seq x y z
N LEU A 1 7.19 3.29 -18.19
CA LEU A 1 6.53 2.02 -18.48
C LEU A 1 7.52 0.94 -18.92
N ALA A 2 8.48 1.21 -19.85
CA ALA A 2 9.45 0.20 -20.31
C ALA A 2 10.33 -0.39 -19.18
N ALA A 3 10.79 0.41 -18.25
CA ALA A 3 11.54 -0.06 -17.08
C ALA A 3 10.68 -0.94 -16.16
N VAL A 4 9.44 -0.56 -15.91
CA VAL A 4 8.49 -1.35 -15.11
C VAL A 4 8.23 -2.70 -15.76
N LYS A 5 7.99 -2.75 -17.07
CA LYS A 5 7.82 -4.01 -17.81
C LYS A 5 9.02 -4.96 -17.67
N ARG A 6 10.24 -4.42 -17.71
CA ARG A 6 11.46 -5.22 -17.52
C ARG A 6 11.59 -5.74 -16.09
N GLN A 7 11.27 -4.91 -15.09
CA GLN A 7 11.31 -5.29 -13.69
C GLN A 7 10.26 -6.36 -13.39
N ALA A 8 9.06 -6.20 -13.91
CA ALA A 8 7.95 -7.14 -13.71
C ALA A 8 8.25 -8.58 -14.16
N ILE A 9 9.25 -8.79 -15.04
CA ILE A 9 9.69 -10.13 -15.46
C ILE A 9 10.67 -10.75 -14.45
N ARG A 10 11.51 -9.93 -13.81
CA ARG A 10 12.69 -10.40 -13.05
C ARG A 10 12.53 -10.30 -11.53
N GLY A 11 11.55 -9.56 -11.07
CA GLY A 11 11.35 -9.29 -9.66
C GLY A 11 9.95 -8.75 -9.41
N THR A 12 9.76 -8.10 -8.29
CA THR A 12 8.49 -7.50 -7.88
C THR A 12 8.44 -6.01 -8.16
N VAL A 13 7.24 -5.49 -8.34
CA VAL A 13 6.94 -4.07 -8.56
C VAL A 13 5.96 -3.60 -7.49
N SER A 14 6.34 -2.61 -6.72
CA SER A 14 5.43 -1.84 -5.87
C SER A 14 5.14 -0.48 -6.51
N TYR A 15 3.88 -0.04 -6.45
CA TYR A 15 3.45 1.19 -7.09
C TYR A 15 2.53 2.01 -6.18
N ASP A 16 2.82 3.29 -6.09
CA ASP A 16 1.95 4.30 -5.52
C ASP A 16 1.71 5.37 -6.62
N PRO A 17 0.48 5.54 -7.14
CA PRO A 17 0.19 6.56 -8.13
C PRO A 17 0.45 7.97 -7.62
N ASN A 18 0.26 8.21 -6.32
CA ASN A 18 0.56 9.46 -5.65
C ASN A 18 0.13 10.67 -6.47
N ILE A 19 -1.15 10.76 -6.76
CA ILE A 19 -1.75 11.66 -7.74
C ILE A 19 -1.48 13.12 -7.37
N ARG A 20 -1.05 13.87 -8.35
CA ARG A 20 -0.88 15.33 -8.27
C ARG A 20 -1.65 15.97 -9.42
N PRO A 21 -2.92 16.37 -9.22
CA PRO A 21 -3.80 16.90 -10.28
C PRO A 21 -3.14 17.99 -11.11
N ALA A 22 -2.42 18.91 -10.46
CA ALA A 22 -1.74 20.02 -11.12
C ALA A 22 -0.65 19.59 -12.14
N LEU A 23 -0.18 18.34 -12.08
CA LEU A 23 0.87 17.81 -12.95
C LEU A 23 0.36 16.79 -13.97
N LEU A 24 -0.84 16.24 -13.77
CA LEU A 24 -1.34 15.09 -14.54
C LEU A 24 -2.43 15.44 -15.56
N GLY A 25 -2.89 16.71 -15.60
CA GLY A 25 -3.97 17.11 -16.49
C GLY A 25 -5.34 16.66 -15.96
N THR A 26 -6.10 15.98 -16.80
CA THR A 26 -7.44 15.48 -16.43
C THR A 26 -7.39 14.01 -15.97
N PRO A 27 -8.39 13.55 -15.19
CA PRO A 27 -8.52 12.14 -14.83
C PRO A 27 -8.52 11.22 -16.05
N ASP A 28 -9.19 11.57 -17.13
CA ASP A 28 -9.29 10.76 -18.35
C ASP A 28 -7.95 10.62 -19.07
N GLU A 29 -7.09 11.63 -19.00
CA GLU A 29 -5.72 11.57 -19.54
C GLU A 29 -4.79 10.73 -18.66
N ALA A 30 -4.90 10.87 -17.33
CA ALA A 30 -4.02 10.19 -16.38
C ALA A 30 -4.36 8.70 -16.20
N ARG A 31 -5.65 8.36 -16.17
CA ARG A 31 -6.16 7.01 -15.84
C ARG A 31 -5.52 5.89 -16.67
N PRO A 32 -5.43 5.95 -18.01
CA PRO A 32 -4.81 4.89 -18.80
C PRO A 32 -3.33 4.65 -18.44
N HIS A 33 -2.62 5.70 -18.06
CA HIS A 33 -1.21 5.59 -17.66
C HIS A 33 -1.06 4.93 -16.27
N VAL A 34 -1.93 5.29 -15.32
CA VAL A 34 -1.96 4.68 -13.99
C VAL A 34 -2.32 3.21 -14.11
N GLU A 35 -3.41 2.88 -14.80
CA GLU A 35 -3.89 1.50 -15.00
C GLU A 35 -2.84 0.61 -15.70
N ALA A 36 -2.10 1.16 -16.67
CA ALA A 36 -1.02 0.44 -17.34
C ALA A 36 0.16 0.08 -16.41
N ILE A 37 0.36 0.83 -15.31
CA ILE A 37 1.37 0.48 -14.31
C ILE A 37 0.75 -0.44 -13.25
N VAL A 38 -0.48 -0.20 -12.81
CA VAL A 38 -1.23 -1.07 -11.91
C VAL A 38 -1.23 -2.51 -12.41
N ALA A 39 -1.54 -2.73 -13.70
CA ALA A 39 -1.55 -4.06 -14.31
C ALA A 39 -0.18 -4.78 -14.31
N LEU A 40 0.90 -4.08 -14.04
CA LEU A 40 2.27 -4.65 -13.98
C LEU A 40 2.79 -4.74 -12.54
N ALA A 41 2.10 -4.13 -11.59
CA ALA A 41 2.50 -4.09 -10.20
C ALA A 41 2.07 -5.36 -9.45
N ASP A 42 2.83 -5.72 -8.43
CA ASP A 42 2.50 -6.80 -7.49
C ASP A 42 1.84 -6.25 -6.23
N VAL A 43 2.28 -5.06 -5.81
CA VAL A 43 1.73 -4.32 -4.67
C VAL A 43 1.34 -2.93 -5.15
N VAL A 44 0.11 -2.51 -4.89
CA VAL A 44 -0.37 -1.16 -5.16
C VAL A 44 -0.87 -0.53 -3.87
N LYS A 45 -0.45 0.71 -3.60
CA LYS A 45 -1.06 1.55 -2.57
C LYS A 45 -1.55 2.84 -3.22
N ALA A 46 -2.76 3.24 -2.95
CA ALA A 46 -3.31 4.53 -3.32
C ALA A 46 -4.03 5.16 -2.12
N SER A 47 -4.23 6.47 -2.13
CA SER A 47 -5.14 7.11 -1.18
C SER A 47 -6.57 7.11 -1.73
N ASP A 48 -7.55 7.28 -0.86
CA ASP A 48 -8.94 7.47 -1.27
C ASP A 48 -9.12 8.78 -2.08
N GLU A 49 -8.29 9.79 -1.82
CA GLU A 49 -8.24 11.02 -2.59
C GLU A 49 -7.74 10.78 -4.02
N ASP A 50 -6.70 9.96 -4.20
CA ASP A 50 -6.20 9.56 -5.51
C ASP A 50 -7.29 8.86 -6.32
N LEU A 51 -7.99 7.91 -5.71
CA LEU A 51 -9.05 7.14 -6.36
C LEU A 51 -10.28 7.99 -6.67
N LYS A 52 -10.69 8.87 -5.77
CA LYS A 52 -11.79 9.81 -6.02
C LYS A 52 -11.48 10.77 -7.17
N TRP A 53 -10.22 11.18 -7.30
CA TRP A 53 -9.81 12.01 -8.43
C TRP A 53 -9.78 11.24 -9.75
N LEU A 54 -9.23 10.02 -9.74
CA LEU A 54 -9.16 9.19 -10.96
C LEU A 54 -10.54 8.69 -11.40
N TYR A 55 -11.46 8.43 -10.47
CA TYR A 55 -12.76 7.81 -10.70
C TYR A 55 -13.86 8.51 -9.89
N PRO A 56 -14.19 9.79 -10.22
CA PRO A 56 -15.05 10.62 -9.36
C PRO A 56 -16.46 10.07 -9.15
N ASP A 57 -16.97 9.27 -10.10
CA ASP A 57 -18.34 8.75 -10.06
C ASP A 57 -18.44 7.26 -9.69
N ARG A 58 -17.36 6.70 -9.12
CA ARG A 58 -17.31 5.25 -8.82
C ARG A 58 -17.03 4.97 -7.34
N PRO A 59 -17.69 3.94 -6.77
CA PRO A 59 -17.31 3.44 -5.45
C PRO A 59 -15.85 2.98 -5.44
N ILE A 60 -15.13 3.36 -4.39
CA ILE A 60 -13.70 3.02 -4.24
C ILE A 60 -13.50 1.49 -4.24
N GLU A 61 -14.39 0.78 -3.55
CA GLU A 61 -14.35 -0.68 -3.41
C GLU A 61 -14.43 -1.39 -4.77
N ASP A 62 -15.21 -0.86 -5.70
CA ASP A 62 -15.35 -1.43 -7.05
C ASP A 62 -14.09 -1.19 -7.87
N VAL A 63 -13.50 0.00 -7.76
CA VAL A 63 -12.23 0.34 -8.41
C VAL A 63 -11.10 -0.55 -7.90
N LEU A 64 -11.01 -0.76 -6.58
CA LEU A 64 -9.98 -1.62 -5.98
C LEU A 64 -10.12 -3.08 -6.45
N ARG A 65 -11.35 -3.60 -6.57
CA ARG A 65 -11.58 -4.96 -7.10
C ARG A 65 -11.19 -5.09 -8.56
N GLU A 66 -11.49 -4.10 -9.40
CA GLU A 66 -11.04 -4.08 -10.79
C GLU A 66 -9.51 -4.03 -10.90
N TRP A 67 -8.88 -3.18 -10.11
CA TRP A 67 -7.43 -3.11 -10.09
C TRP A 67 -6.81 -4.45 -9.68
N LEU A 68 -7.36 -5.11 -8.64
CA LEU A 68 -6.87 -6.42 -8.23
C LEU A 68 -6.99 -7.46 -9.35
N GLN A 69 -8.09 -7.45 -10.10
CA GLN A 69 -8.29 -8.35 -11.23
C GLN A 69 -7.33 -8.06 -12.40
N SER A 70 -6.81 -6.86 -12.51
CA SER A 70 -5.92 -6.46 -13.61
C SER A 70 -4.47 -6.95 -13.46
N GLY A 71 -4.02 -7.32 -12.23
CA GLY A 71 -2.65 -7.81 -12.04
C GLY A 71 -2.13 -7.91 -10.63
N PRO A 72 -2.33 -6.91 -9.76
CA PRO A 72 -1.75 -6.89 -8.41
C PRO A 72 -2.12 -8.10 -7.57
N SER A 73 -1.22 -8.48 -6.68
CA SER A 73 -1.47 -9.50 -5.65
C SER A 73 -1.93 -8.90 -4.33
N LEU A 74 -1.58 -7.63 -4.08
CA LEU A 74 -1.93 -6.89 -2.88
C LEU A 74 -2.26 -5.45 -3.22
N ILE A 75 -3.40 -4.95 -2.77
CA ILE A 75 -3.81 -3.55 -2.91
C ILE A 75 -4.16 -2.98 -1.54
N LEU A 76 -3.67 -1.78 -1.28
CA LEU A 76 -4.03 -0.97 -0.11
C LEU A 76 -4.64 0.36 -0.56
N CYS A 77 -5.72 0.78 0.10
CA CYS A 77 -6.26 2.12 -0.04
C CYS A 77 -6.28 2.81 1.33
N THR A 78 -5.43 3.83 1.48
CA THR A 78 -5.38 4.63 2.71
C THR A 78 -6.52 5.65 2.74
N ARG A 79 -7.17 5.81 3.90
CA ARG A 79 -8.33 6.69 4.09
C ARG A 79 -8.19 7.58 5.32
N GLY A 80 -6.96 8.02 5.59
CA GLY A 80 -6.65 8.84 6.76
C GLY A 80 -7.14 8.19 8.06
N PRO A 81 -7.96 8.88 8.88
CA PRO A 81 -8.45 8.36 10.16
C PRO A 81 -9.42 7.17 10.01
N TRP A 82 -9.87 6.86 8.81
CA TRP A 82 -10.78 5.74 8.52
C TRP A 82 -10.03 4.43 8.20
N GLY A 83 -8.73 4.39 8.45
CA GLY A 83 -7.90 3.22 8.27
C GLY A 83 -7.55 2.89 6.81
N VAL A 84 -7.27 1.64 6.57
CA VAL A 84 -6.78 1.15 5.28
C VAL A 84 -7.67 0.00 4.80
N TYR A 85 -8.18 0.11 3.57
CA TYR A 85 -8.77 -1.02 2.85
C TYR A 85 -7.66 -1.86 2.26
N ILE A 86 -7.80 -3.18 2.39
CA ILE A 86 -6.79 -4.13 1.92
C ILE A 86 -7.49 -5.26 1.16
N LEU A 87 -6.99 -5.54 -0.03
CA LEU A 87 -7.42 -6.67 -0.86
C LEU A 87 -6.20 -7.47 -1.29
N THR A 88 -6.35 -8.79 -1.33
CA THR A 88 -5.33 -9.72 -1.84
C THR A 88 -5.88 -10.64 -2.91
N ALA A 89 -5.02 -11.17 -3.74
CA ALA A 89 -5.41 -12.12 -4.79
C ALA A 89 -5.85 -13.49 -4.22
N ALA A 90 -5.37 -13.86 -3.04
CA ALA A 90 -5.69 -15.13 -2.39
C ALA A 90 -7.01 -15.12 -1.63
N GLU A 91 -7.42 -13.94 -1.11
CA GLU A 91 -8.57 -13.80 -0.23
C GLU A 91 -9.71 -13.04 -0.93
N ARG A 92 -10.95 -13.44 -0.68
CA ARG A 92 -12.11 -12.83 -1.34
C ARG A 92 -12.61 -11.56 -0.66
N ASP A 93 -12.45 -11.51 0.65
CA ASP A 93 -12.99 -10.43 1.46
C ASP A 93 -11.99 -9.28 1.56
N MET A 94 -12.53 -8.06 1.52
CA MET A 94 -11.76 -6.87 1.80
C MET A 94 -11.58 -6.74 3.31
N LEU A 95 -10.34 -6.62 3.75
CA LEU A 95 -10.02 -6.34 5.14
C LEU A 95 -9.96 -4.82 5.36
N VAL A 96 -10.38 -4.39 6.53
CA VAL A 96 -10.19 -3.02 7.02
C VAL A 96 -9.32 -3.07 8.25
N VAL A 97 -8.21 -2.33 8.22
CA VAL A 97 -7.31 -2.20 9.37
C VAL A 97 -7.31 -0.75 9.82
N ASP A 98 -7.52 -0.55 11.13
CA ASP A 98 -7.53 0.77 11.74
C ASP A 98 -6.13 1.40 11.70
N PRO A 99 -6.03 2.75 11.66
CA PRO A 99 -4.77 3.43 11.81
C PRO A 99 -4.25 3.30 13.26
N LEU A 100 -2.96 3.60 13.44
CA LEU A 100 -2.43 3.76 14.80
C LEU A 100 -3.13 4.95 15.49
N ASP A 101 -3.64 4.74 16.70
CA ASP A 101 -4.30 5.80 17.48
C ASP A 101 -3.24 6.71 18.09
N VAL A 102 -2.97 7.83 17.43
CA VAL A 102 -1.93 8.79 17.80
C VAL A 102 -2.39 10.21 17.49
N GLU A 103 -1.81 11.18 18.19
CA GLU A 103 -2.06 12.60 17.92
C GLU A 103 -1.40 13.03 16.60
N LEU A 104 -2.22 13.54 15.70
CA LEU A 104 -1.76 14.01 14.40
C LEU A 104 -1.06 15.37 14.51
N VAL A 105 0.21 15.44 14.11
CA VAL A 105 1.00 16.68 13.97
C VAL A 105 1.10 17.11 12.51
N ASP A 106 1.50 16.19 11.61
CA ASP A 106 1.67 16.48 10.18
C ASP A 106 1.46 15.20 9.37
N THR A 107 0.85 15.31 8.18
CA THR A 107 0.61 14.16 7.28
C THR A 107 1.68 13.97 6.21
N VAL A 108 2.65 14.88 6.11
CA VAL A 108 3.71 14.82 5.09
C VAL A 108 4.53 13.54 5.24
N GLY A 109 4.62 12.76 4.16
CA GLY A 109 5.38 11.50 4.13
C GLY A 109 4.67 10.28 4.72
N ALA A 110 3.45 10.43 5.29
CA ALA A 110 2.71 9.30 5.88
C ALA A 110 2.49 8.14 4.90
N GLY A 111 2.10 8.45 3.66
CA GLY A 111 1.90 7.46 2.59
C GLY A 111 3.20 6.76 2.19
N ASP A 112 4.29 7.51 2.06
CA ASP A 112 5.62 6.98 1.72
C ASP A 112 6.14 6.08 2.84
N SER A 113 5.96 6.48 4.09
CA SER A 113 6.33 5.71 5.28
C SER A 113 5.52 4.41 5.41
N LEU A 114 4.22 4.46 5.14
CA LEU A 114 3.39 3.25 5.08
C LEU A 114 3.94 2.28 4.04
N MET A 115 4.21 2.76 2.83
CA MET A 115 4.73 1.92 1.76
C MET A 115 6.11 1.36 2.11
N ALA A 116 7.00 2.14 2.73
CA ALA A 116 8.32 1.70 3.15
C ALA A 116 8.23 0.59 4.22
N GLY A 117 7.40 0.76 5.24
CA GLY A 117 7.16 -0.24 6.28
C GLY A 117 6.55 -1.52 5.71
N LEU A 118 5.56 -1.41 4.83
CA LEU A 118 4.94 -2.53 4.13
C LEU A 118 5.96 -3.31 3.30
N ILE A 119 6.73 -2.63 2.44
CA ILE A 119 7.76 -3.27 1.61
C ILE A 119 8.79 -3.98 2.49
N SER A 120 9.27 -3.32 3.56
CA SER A 120 10.21 -3.91 4.51
C SER A 120 9.65 -5.20 5.12
N GLY A 121 8.38 -5.20 5.54
CA GLY A 121 7.72 -6.37 6.10
C GLY A 121 7.54 -7.51 5.10
N LEU A 122 7.12 -7.20 3.88
CA LEU A 122 6.94 -8.20 2.82
C LEU A 122 8.28 -8.80 2.36
N VAL A 123 9.37 -8.02 2.36
CA VAL A 123 10.71 -8.54 2.07
C VAL A 123 11.19 -9.47 3.18
N ASP A 124 11.01 -9.09 4.45
CA ASP A 124 11.34 -9.94 5.60
C ASP A 124 10.55 -11.27 5.60
N ALA A 125 9.33 -11.26 5.06
CA ALA A 125 8.47 -12.44 4.89
C ALA A 125 8.77 -13.23 3.59
N ASP A 126 9.76 -12.83 2.81
CA ASP A 126 10.12 -13.42 1.51
C ASP A 126 8.97 -13.38 0.47
N LEU A 127 8.10 -12.36 0.58
CA LEU A 127 6.97 -12.10 -0.32
C LEU A 127 7.25 -11.04 -1.39
N LEU A 128 8.42 -10.37 -1.33
CA LEU A 128 8.91 -9.41 -2.33
C LEU A 128 10.39 -9.63 -2.60
N GLY A 129 10.89 -9.06 -3.70
CA GLY A 129 12.31 -8.97 -4.02
C GLY A 129 12.79 -9.95 -5.10
N SER A 130 12.02 -10.97 -5.46
CA SER A 130 12.40 -11.93 -6.51
C SER A 130 11.20 -12.30 -7.40
N ALA A 131 11.47 -12.99 -8.51
CA ALA A 131 10.42 -13.50 -9.39
C ALA A 131 9.56 -14.58 -8.69
N GLU A 132 10.18 -15.41 -7.85
CA GLU A 132 9.52 -16.47 -7.08
C GLU A 132 8.64 -15.88 -5.98
N ALA A 133 9.05 -14.74 -5.39
CA ALA A 133 8.27 -14.02 -4.39
C ALA A 133 6.91 -13.54 -4.92
N LYS A 134 6.79 -13.25 -6.22
CA LYS A 134 5.48 -12.90 -6.83
C LYS A 134 4.44 -13.99 -6.60
N GLN A 135 4.81 -15.24 -6.85
CA GLN A 135 3.88 -16.36 -6.71
C GLN A 135 3.52 -16.54 -5.23
N ARG A 136 4.51 -16.45 -4.34
CA ARG A 136 4.27 -16.54 -2.89
C ARG A 136 3.33 -15.44 -2.40
N LEU A 137 3.54 -14.18 -2.82
CA LEU A 137 2.63 -13.08 -2.49
C LEU A 137 1.22 -13.31 -3.02
N ARG A 138 1.09 -13.86 -4.23
CA ARG A 138 -0.21 -14.12 -4.85
C ARG A 138 -1.03 -15.18 -4.11
N GLU A 139 -0.35 -16.09 -3.44
CA GLU A 139 -0.94 -17.21 -2.69
C GLU A 139 -0.95 -16.98 -1.17
N ALA A 140 -0.38 -15.86 -0.71
CA ALA A 140 -0.19 -15.59 0.71
C ALA A 140 -1.53 -15.33 1.42
N SER A 141 -1.73 -16.02 2.54
CA SER A 141 -2.86 -15.83 3.45
C SER A 141 -2.72 -14.54 4.27
N TRP A 142 -3.80 -14.14 4.95
CA TRP A 142 -3.79 -13.00 5.87
C TRP A 142 -2.69 -13.13 6.93
N ASP A 143 -2.49 -14.30 7.53
CA ASP A 143 -1.48 -14.52 8.57
C ASP A 143 -0.05 -14.21 8.09
N GLN A 144 0.21 -14.40 6.79
CA GLN A 144 1.51 -14.10 6.19
C GLN A 144 1.69 -12.63 5.84
N ILE A 145 0.61 -11.91 5.52
CA ILE A 145 0.65 -10.53 5.02
C ILE A 145 0.44 -9.51 6.15
N LEU A 146 -0.44 -9.81 7.13
CA LEU A 146 -0.81 -8.88 8.20
C LEU A 146 0.38 -8.30 8.98
N PRO A 147 1.43 -9.06 9.32
CA PRO A 147 2.59 -8.48 9.99
C PRO A 147 3.28 -7.36 9.19
N ALA A 148 3.32 -7.47 7.86
CA ALA A 148 3.86 -6.44 6.99
C ALA A 148 2.94 -5.21 6.90
N ILE A 149 1.63 -5.42 6.87
CA ILE A 149 0.62 -4.35 6.89
C ILE A 149 0.70 -3.57 8.20
N HIS A 150 0.73 -4.25 9.34
CA HIS A 150 0.87 -3.61 10.66
C HIS A 150 2.16 -2.80 10.75
N ARG A 151 3.29 -3.34 10.24
CA ARG A 151 4.54 -2.58 10.15
C ARG A 151 4.37 -1.29 9.35
N GLY A 152 3.70 -1.34 8.19
CA GLY A 152 3.42 -0.16 7.39
C GLY A 152 2.57 0.87 8.13
N ILE A 153 1.49 0.43 8.77
CA ILE A 153 0.58 1.30 9.54
C ILE A 153 1.31 1.96 10.72
N ILE A 154 2.11 1.21 11.47
CA ILE A 154 2.89 1.74 12.59
C ILE A 154 3.94 2.75 12.08
N THR A 155 4.66 2.41 11.00
CA THR A 155 5.64 3.32 10.40
C THR A 155 4.99 4.64 10.01
N SER A 156 3.83 4.60 9.35
CA SER A 156 3.03 5.78 9.02
C SER A 156 2.55 6.53 10.26
N GLY A 157 2.06 5.82 11.27
CA GLY A 157 1.59 6.40 12.53
C GLY A 157 2.69 7.14 13.29
N ILE A 158 3.92 6.61 13.33
CA ILE A 158 5.07 7.31 13.93
C ILE A 158 5.41 8.56 13.11
N THR A 159 5.40 8.47 11.77
CA THR A 159 5.71 9.62 10.90
C THR A 159 4.83 10.82 11.20
N ILE A 160 3.52 10.61 11.39
CA ILE A 160 2.57 11.72 11.60
C ILE A 160 2.64 12.37 12.98
N LEU A 161 3.42 11.83 13.91
CA LEU A 161 3.71 12.46 15.21
C LEU A 161 4.72 13.61 15.13
N TYR A 162 5.39 13.77 13.99
CA TYR A 162 6.45 14.74 13.80
C TYR A 162 6.12 15.70 12.66
N GLN A 163 6.67 16.90 12.71
CA GLN A 163 6.57 17.85 11.61
C GLN A 163 7.47 17.43 10.44
N GLY A 164 6.94 17.47 9.24
CA GLY A 164 7.63 17.05 8.01
C GLY A 164 7.68 15.52 7.83
N ALA A 165 8.38 15.07 6.80
CA ALA A 165 8.50 13.65 6.45
C ALA A 165 9.50 12.92 7.37
N TYR A 166 9.12 12.70 8.62
CA TYR A 166 9.91 11.91 9.56
C TYR A 166 10.02 10.46 9.07
N SER A 167 11.21 9.89 9.16
CA SER A 167 11.47 8.50 8.76
C SER A 167 11.77 7.66 10.00
N PRO A 168 10.79 6.87 10.50
CA PRO A 168 10.98 6.03 11.66
C PRO A 168 12.06 4.97 11.47
N THR A 169 12.78 4.68 12.54
CA THR A 169 13.73 3.57 12.59
C THR A 169 13.01 2.23 12.77
N ARG A 170 13.68 1.14 12.41
CA ARG A 170 13.16 -0.22 12.66
C ARG A 170 12.97 -0.47 14.16
N GLU A 171 13.79 0.11 15.03
CA GLU A 171 13.72 -0.02 16.48
C GLU A 171 12.42 0.60 17.03
N GLU A 172 12.11 1.84 16.66
CA GLU A 172 10.87 2.52 17.04
C GLU A 172 9.63 1.73 16.61
N VAL A 173 9.63 1.21 15.38
CA VAL A 173 8.52 0.38 14.88
C VAL A 173 8.40 -0.92 15.68
N ASN A 174 9.51 -1.59 15.99
CA ASN A 174 9.51 -2.85 16.74
C ASN A 174 9.09 -2.65 18.20
N GLU A 175 9.37 -1.53 18.83
CA GLU A 175 8.93 -1.20 20.17
C GLU A 175 7.40 -1.16 20.24
N ILE A 176 6.74 -0.50 19.29
CA ILE A 176 5.27 -0.47 19.23
C ILE A 176 4.70 -1.85 18.93
N LEU A 177 5.25 -2.59 17.95
CA LEU A 177 4.83 -3.97 17.66
C LEU A 177 4.96 -4.88 18.88
N ALA A 178 5.98 -4.67 19.72
CA ALA A 178 6.17 -5.45 20.93
C ALA A 178 5.18 -5.06 22.06
N ALA A 179 4.77 -3.81 22.12
CA ALA A 179 3.86 -3.29 23.15
C ALA A 179 2.40 -3.62 22.85
N ASP A 180 1.99 -3.59 21.58
CA ASP A 180 0.62 -3.83 21.16
C ASP A 180 0.34 -5.33 20.91
N LYS A 181 -0.42 -5.91 21.85
CA LYS A 181 -0.81 -7.34 21.77
C LYS A 181 -1.86 -7.63 20.69
N THR A 182 -2.59 -6.62 20.22
CA THR A 182 -3.64 -6.76 19.21
C THR A 182 -3.06 -6.92 17.80
N LEU A 183 -1.83 -6.42 17.59
CA LEU A 183 -1.10 -6.50 16.34
C LEU A 183 -0.26 -7.78 16.20
N ARG A 184 -0.34 -8.69 17.19
CA ARG A 184 0.36 -9.98 17.21
C ARG A 184 -0.54 -11.12 16.71
N GLY A 185 -1.35 -10.85 15.66
CA GLY A 185 -2.23 -11.86 15.06
C GLY A 185 -1.49 -13.09 14.54
#